data_62dcdda3bb927be7a04c18d85bb638bb
#
_entry.id   62dcdda3bb927be7a04c18d85bb638bb
#
_cell.length_a   1.000
_cell.length_b   1.000
_cell.length_c   1.000
_cell.angle_alpha   90.00
_cell.angle_beta   90.00
_cell.angle_gamma   90.00
#
_symmetry.space_group_name_H-M   'P 1'
#
loop_
_entity.id
_entity.type
_entity.pdbx_description
1 polymer ?
#
loop_
_entity_poly.entity_id
_entity_poly.type
_entity_poly.pdbx_seq_one_letter_code
_entity_poly.pdbx_strand_id
1 'polypeptide(L)'
;MEERNNRLLNAKLNKYIVPGIMMSLALQLGNIVDTIFVSNLIGVEAMSAVTLSLPVETIVQLTGYCLGIGGSIAVGNMLGKRDKEGASKLFSATFIVTLVVGIIFSICALPAAEPVARLLVSGDGVLTGYTRDYIRVSMLGAPVIGIGLMMVNYLGVENHPELASAYLIAANVINLVLDYIFLRYTPLGITGASLSTVLGFLFAMGIFVLYIRSDKRNLHLILLKPGELGITKEAIITGVPMLIFMAANFVKALELNTIIMNQLGEEGMAVFTVCDNVLLIVEMLTGGIIGVIPNVAGILFGEKDYVGIRVLCKKMLKYSYILLVVIFVLIMLFTEEITVMFGSGGGELGSHMVQALRIFALCVAPYLWNKFIISYYESIEETAIASFATFLENAVVVLPATLVGILVWKQIDGIGIDGIAAGFVATEIITAVAACIFRKIRHKNTSFYIVPDKNPGINLDFSIKSTMEEAQTVHKRIIEFCQEQGASKSKANLAAVCAEEMTVNIIRFGGKTSNWIDINLCLEDDLCRLRIRDNGVNFNPLEYQYDSEDFDIHGIELVKKVSKSMDYIRAIDMNNTIISF
;
A
#
# COMPACT_ATOMS: atom_id res chain seq x y z
N MET A 1 4.03 30.53 -19.47
CA MET A 1 3.29 30.53 -18.17
C MET A 1 4.10 29.72 -17.17
N GLU A 2 4.25 30.20 -15.93
CA GLU A 2 4.91 29.40 -14.88
C GLU A 2 4.09 28.17 -14.58
N GLU A 3 4.71 26.99 -14.68
CA GLU A 3 4.09 25.71 -14.40
C GLU A 3 3.94 25.49 -12.88
N ARG A 4 3.05 24.57 -12.50
CA ARG A 4 2.88 24.13 -11.12
C ARG A 4 4.20 23.66 -10.52
N ASN A 5 4.64 24.25 -9.41
CA ASN A 5 5.93 23.95 -8.79
C ASN A 5 5.94 22.68 -7.93
N ASN A 6 4.80 22.05 -7.70
CA ASN A 6 4.61 20.81 -6.93
C ASN A 6 5.17 20.82 -5.49
N ARG A 7 5.51 21.98 -4.94
CA ARG A 7 6.09 22.08 -3.58
C ARG A 7 5.12 21.61 -2.51
N LEU A 8 3.83 21.95 -2.68
CA LEU A 8 2.76 21.55 -1.79
C LEU A 8 2.65 20.03 -1.69
N LEU A 9 2.49 19.35 -2.82
CA LEU A 9 2.40 17.90 -2.88
C LEU A 9 3.68 17.23 -2.35
N ASN A 10 4.85 17.75 -2.75
CA ASN A 10 6.13 17.20 -2.31
C ASN A 10 6.34 17.27 -0.79
N ALA A 11 5.95 18.37 -0.14
CA ALA A 11 6.04 18.50 1.30
C ALA A 11 5.14 17.49 2.03
N LYS A 12 3.93 17.26 1.50
CA LYS A 12 2.97 16.31 2.09
C LYS A 12 3.38 14.86 1.88
N LEU A 13 3.92 14.50 0.71
CA LEU A 13 4.41 13.14 0.44
C LEU A 13 5.49 12.68 1.43
N ASN A 14 6.35 13.60 1.90
CA ASN A 14 7.36 13.25 2.90
C ASN A 14 6.74 12.75 4.21
N LYS A 15 5.54 13.21 4.56
CA LYS A 15 4.82 12.77 5.77
C LYS A 15 4.42 11.29 5.71
N TYR A 16 4.28 10.71 4.52
CA TYR A 16 3.87 9.31 4.35
C TYR A 16 5.05 8.33 4.35
N ILE A 17 6.27 8.78 4.03
CA ILE A 17 7.42 7.89 3.84
C ILE A 17 7.83 7.21 5.16
N VAL A 18 8.04 7.99 6.22
CA VAL A 18 8.48 7.44 7.52
C VAL A 18 7.44 6.49 8.12
N PRO A 19 6.14 6.86 8.23
CA PRO A 19 5.12 5.92 8.68
C PRO A 19 5.02 4.67 7.80
N GLY A 20 5.15 4.80 6.48
CA GLY A 20 5.14 3.67 5.55
C GLY A 20 6.29 2.67 5.83
N ILE A 21 7.51 3.17 6.01
CA ILE A 21 8.66 2.32 6.38
C ILE A 21 8.42 1.67 7.75
N MET A 22 7.99 2.43 8.75
CA MET A 22 7.71 1.90 10.09
C MET A 22 6.61 0.84 10.08
N MET A 23 5.59 1.02 9.25
CA MET A 23 4.51 0.05 9.05
C MET A 23 5.04 -1.25 8.44
N SER A 24 5.85 -1.17 7.40
CA SER A 24 6.45 -2.34 6.73
C SER A 24 7.41 -3.10 7.67
N LEU A 25 8.24 -2.37 8.42
CA LEU A 25 9.10 -2.96 9.45
C LEU A 25 8.29 -3.66 10.55
N ALA A 26 7.24 -3.01 11.06
CA ALA A 26 6.42 -3.58 12.12
C ALA A 26 5.75 -4.89 11.69
N LEU A 27 5.21 -4.94 10.46
CA LEU A 27 4.57 -6.16 9.93
C LEU A 27 5.52 -7.36 9.89
N GLN A 28 6.77 -7.17 9.49
CA GLN A 28 7.71 -8.26 9.31
C GLN A 28 8.44 -8.65 10.61
N LEU A 29 8.87 -7.65 11.41
CA LEU A 29 9.58 -7.91 12.65
C LEU A 29 8.73 -8.66 13.67
N GLY A 30 7.43 -8.42 13.71
CA GLY A 30 6.50 -9.12 14.59
C GLY A 30 6.61 -10.65 14.43
N ASN A 31 6.54 -11.12 13.19
CA ASN A 31 6.61 -12.57 12.89
C ASN A 31 7.96 -13.20 13.29
N ILE A 32 9.07 -12.48 13.10
CA ILE A 32 10.41 -12.97 13.45
C ILE A 32 10.55 -13.11 14.97
N VAL A 33 10.11 -12.09 15.71
CA VAL A 33 10.23 -12.07 17.17
C VAL A 33 9.35 -13.14 17.81
N ASP A 34 8.11 -13.30 17.34
CA ASP A 34 7.18 -14.35 17.80
C ASP A 34 7.82 -15.75 17.65
N THR A 35 8.39 -16.04 16.49
CA THR A 35 9.09 -17.30 16.25
C THR A 35 10.27 -17.53 17.20
N ILE A 36 11.05 -16.49 17.50
CA ILE A 36 12.18 -16.56 18.45
C ILE A 36 11.69 -16.86 19.87
N PHE A 37 10.61 -16.20 20.32
CA PHE A 37 10.06 -16.46 21.66
C PHE A 37 9.51 -17.87 21.80
N VAL A 38 8.74 -18.35 20.83
CA VAL A 38 8.20 -19.71 20.83
C VAL A 38 9.32 -20.73 20.85
N SER A 39 10.35 -20.56 20.02
CA SER A 39 11.49 -21.48 19.96
C SER A 39 12.25 -21.56 21.28
N ASN A 40 12.52 -20.41 21.92
CA ASN A 40 13.33 -20.37 23.14
C ASN A 40 12.56 -20.76 24.42
N LEU A 41 11.25 -20.54 24.47
CA LEU A 41 10.46 -20.74 25.71
C LEU A 41 9.66 -22.06 25.72
N ILE A 42 9.27 -22.58 24.56
CA ILE A 42 8.53 -23.84 24.45
C ILE A 42 9.40 -24.93 23.82
N GLY A 43 10.12 -24.61 22.74
CA GLY A 43 11.00 -25.55 22.05
C GLY A 43 10.80 -25.59 20.54
N VAL A 44 11.67 -26.36 19.87
CA VAL A 44 11.74 -26.42 18.39
C VAL A 44 10.47 -27.03 17.76
N GLU A 45 9.84 -28.01 18.46
CA GLU A 45 8.59 -28.62 17.97
C GLU A 45 7.44 -27.60 17.89
N ALA A 46 7.35 -26.71 18.89
CA ALA A 46 6.35 -25.64 18.91
C ALA A 46 6.64 -24.60 17.79
N MET A 47 7.91 -24.25 17.59
CA MET A 47 8.31 -23.40 16.46
C MET A 47 7.91 -24.01 15.11
N SER A 48 8.11 -25.33 14.95
CA SER A 48 7.69 -26.05 13.75
C SER A 48 6.17 -25.98 13.56
N ALA A 49 5.39 -26.06 14.65
CA ALA A 49 3.93 -25.94 14.61
C ALA A 49 3.48 -24.55 14.14
N VAL A 50 4.14 -23.47 14.60
CA VAL A 50 3.88 -22.09 14.12
C VAL A 50 4.13 -22.02 12.61
N THR A 51 5.27 -22.52 12.15
CA THR A 51 5.63 -22.50 10.71
C THR A 51 4.62 -23.29 9.87
N LEU A 52 4.19 -24.46 10.34
CA LEU A 52 3.17 -25.27 9.66
C LEU A 52 1.78 -24.61 9.65
N SER A 53 1.52 -23.68 10.58
CA SER A 53 0.25 -22.96 10.66
C SER A 53 0.19 -21.73 9.71
N LEU A 54 1.31 -21.28 9.16
CA LEU A 54 1.38 -20.09 8.26
C LEU A 54 0.38 -20.10 7.10
N PRO A 55 0.08 -21.24 6.43
CA PRO A 55 -0.94 -21.26 5.38
C PRO A 55 -2.32 -20.86 5.88
N VAL A 56 -2.70 -21.32 7.09
CA VAL A 56 -3.99 -20.99 7.69
C VAL A 56 -4.03 -19.53 8.10
N GLU A 57 -2.97 -19.02 8.68
CA GLU A 57 -2.86 -17.59 9.00
C GLU A 57 -2.98 -16.70 7.76
N THR A 58 -2.32 -17.09 6.66
CA THR A 58 -2.44 -16.41 5.37
C THR A 58 -3.90 -16.33 4.91
N ILE A 59 -4.66 -17.43 5.03
CA ILE A 59 -6.08 -17.46 4.67
C ILE A 59 -6.91 -16.56 5.60
N VAL A 60 -6.65 -16.57 6.91
CA VAL A 60 -7.32 -15.71 7.90
C VAL A 60 -7.08 -14.22 7.58
N GLN A 61 -5.87 -13.86 7.20
CA GLN A 61 -5.49 -12.47 6.88
C GLN A 61 -5.97 -12.02 5.48
N LEU A 62 -6.23 -12.96 4.58
CA LEU A 62 -6.53 -12.72 3.16
C LEU A 62 -7.64 -11.70 2.94
N THR A 63 -8.75 -11.82 3.69
CA THR A 63 -9.89 -10.92 3.57
C THR A 63 -9.54 -9.50 3.99
N GLY A 64 -8.79 -9.37 5.10
CA GLY A 64 -8.32 -8.08 5.61
C GLY A 64 -7.39 -7.37 4.62
N TYR A 65 -6.45 -8.09 4.02
CA TYR A 65 -5.55 -7.53 3.01
C TYR A 65 -6.26 -7.20 1.70
N CYS A 66 -7.08 -8.11 1.17
CA CYS A 66 -7.77 -7.89 -0.10
C CYS A 66 -8.73 -6.71 -0.02
N LEU A 67 -9.62 -6.69 0.97
CA LEU A 67 -10.60 -5.62 1.15
C LEU A 67 -9.97 -4.35 1.73
N GLY A 68 -8.84 -4.48 2.43
CA GLY A 68 -8.05 -3.34 2.91
C GLY A 68 -7.38 -2.60 1.76
N ILE A 69 -6.57 -3.28 0.97
CA ILE A 69 -5.82 -2.67 -0.15
C ILE A 69 -6.78 -2.27 -1.28
N GLY A 70 -7.58 -3.22 -1.79
CA GLY A 70 -8.49 -2.93 -2.90
C GLY A 70 -9.56 -1.92 -2.52
N GLY A 71 -10.09 -2.00 -1.29
CA GLY A 71 -11.09 -1.06 -0.79
C GLY A 71 -10.52 0.34 -0.55
N SER A 72 -9.31 0.46 0.00
CA SER A 72 -8.67 1.77 0.21
C SER A 72 -8.38 2.49 -1.11
N ILE A 73 -7.93 1.76 -2.13
CA ILE A 73 -7.70 2.31 -3.47
C ILE A 73 -9.02 2.79 -4.09
N ALA A 74 -10.06 1.95 -4.07
CA ALA A 74 -11.36 2.30 -4.63
C ALA A 74 -12.00 3.49 -3.89
N VAL A 75 -11.92 3.51 -2.56
CA VAL A 75 -12.35 4.66 -1.73
C VAL A 75 -11.52 5.91 -2.06
N GLY A 76 -10.21 5.78 -2.22
CA GLY A 76 -9.35 6.89 -2.65
C GLY A 76 -9.82 7.50 -3.96
N ASN A 77 -10.14 6.66 -4.95
CA ASN A 77 -10.69 7.10 -6.23
C ASN A 77 -12.06 7.80 -6.07
N MET A 78 -12.96 7.25 -5.23
CA MET A 78 -14.26 7.87 -4.94
C MET A 78 -14.09 9.23 -4.24
N LEU A 79 -13.20 9.31 -3.25
CA LEU A 79 -12.87 10.57 -2.58
C LEU A 79 -12.28 11.58 -3.55
N GLY A 80 -11.41 11.14 -4.45
CA GLY A 80 -10.88 11.98 -5.52
C GLY A 80 -11.97 12.50 -6.47
N LYS A 81 -12.99 11.68 -6.75
CA LYS A 81 -14.20 12.05 -7.51
C LYS A 81 -15.22 12.86 -6.70
N ARG A 82 -14.98 13.12 -5.41
CA ARG A 82 -15.88 13.79 -4.46
C ARG A 82 -17.12 12.99 -4.06
N ASP A 83 -17.16 11.71 -4.32
CA ASP A 83 -18.22 10.80 -3.89
C ASP A 83 -17.97 10.30 -2.46
N LYS A 84 -18.20 11.17 -1.47
CA LYS A 84 -18.04 10.83 -0.04
C LYS A 84 -19.08 9.80 0.42
N GLU A 85 -20.27 9.82 -0.15
CA GLU A 85 -21.33 8.87 0.19
C GLU A 85 -20.99 7.48 -0.33
N GLY A 86 -20.60 7.35 -1.59
CA GLY A 86 -20.11 6.10 -2.17
C GLY A 86 -18.90 5.55 -1.43
N ALA A 87 -17.93 6.41 -1.10
CA ALA A 87 -16.77 6.04 -0.32
C ALA A 87 -17.13 5.49 1.07
N SER A 88 -18.06 6.12 1.78
CA SER A 88 -18.56 5.64 3.10
C SER A 88 -19.37 4.35 2.98
N LYS A 89 -20.16 4.19 1.91
CA LYS A 89 -20.87 2.94 1.60
C LYS A 89 -19.88 1.80 1.36
N LEU A 90 -18.85 2.02 0.54
CA LEU A 90 -17.85 0.99 0.25
C LEU A 90 -17.05 0.62 1.50
N PHE A 91 -16.62 1.61 2.30
CA PHE A 91 -15.96 1.38 3.58
C PHE A 91 -16.81 0.54 4.53
N SER A 92 -18.09 0.89 4.69
CA SER A 92 -19.03 0.14 5.54
C SER A 92 -19.28 -1.27 5.03
N ALA A 93 -19.39 -1.44 3.71
CA ALA A 93 -19.61 -2.74 3.08
C ALA A 93 -18.39 -3.66 3.27
N THR A 94 -17.17 -3.16 3.03
CA THR A 94 -15.93 -3.93 3.25
C THR A 94 -15.74 -4.28 4.71
N PHE A 95 -16.06 -3.37 5.64
CA PHE A 95 -16.03 -3.64 7.08
C PHE A 95 -16.99 -4.79 7.47
N ILE A 96 -18.25 -4.74 7.00
CA ILE A 96 -19.25 -5.78 7.27
C ILE A 96 -18.80 -7.11 6.70
N VAL A 97 -18.32 -7.15 5.45
CA VAL A 97 -17.87 -8.40 4.81
C VAL A 97 -16.66 -8.98 5.55
N THR A 98 -15.66 -8.16 5.91
CA THR A 98 -14.51 -8.62 6.69
C THR A 98 -14.92 -9.19 8.04
N LEU A 99 -15.85 -8.52 8.73
CA LEU A 99 -16.39 -9.00 10.01
C LEU A 99 -17.12 -10.33 9.86
N VAL A 100 -18.03 -10.44 8.87
CA VAL A 100 -18.83 -11.66 8.64
C VAL A 100 -17.92 -12.83 8.26
N VAL A 101 -16.97 -12.65 7.35
CA VAL A 101 -16.00 -13.69 6.97
C VAL A 101 -15.15 -14.10 8.19
N GLY A 102 -14.68 -13.14 8.97
CA GLY A 102 -13.95 -13.42 10.20
C GLY A 102 -14.77 -14.24 11.20
N ILE A 103 -16.06 -13.91 11.39
CA ILE A 103 -16.97 -14.69 12.27
C ILE A 103 -17.16 -16.10 11.72
N ILE A 104 -17.27 -16.28 10.42
CA ILE A 104 -17.35 -17.62 9.80
C ILE A 104 -16.10 -18.44 10.13
N PHE A 105 -14.90 -17.85 10.00
CA PHE A 105 -13.65 -18.51 10.41
C PHE A 105 -13.66 -18.87 11.91
N SER A 106 -14.15 -17.97 12.78
CA SER A 106 -14.25 -18.24 14.22
C SER A 106 -15.21 -19.40 14.53
N ILE A 107 -16.33 -19.48 13.84
CA ILE A 107 -17.29 -20.62 14.00
C ILE A 107 -16.64 -21.90 13.50
N CYS A 108 -15.91 -21.86 12.40
CA CYS A 108 -15.22 -23.02 11.84
C CYS A 108 -13.98 -23.44 12.65
N ALA A 109 -13.45 -22.60 13.54
CA ALA A 109 -12.23 -22.87 14.29
C ALA A 109 -12.26 -24.19 15.06
N LEU A 110 -13.37 -24.49 15.75
CA LEU A 110 -13.50 -25.71 16.53
C LEU A 110 -13.55 -26.98 15.67
N PRO A 111 -14.43 -27.09 14.64
CA PRO A 111 -14.53 -28.30 13.83
C PRO A 111 -13.39 -28.45 12.82
N ALA A 112 -12.78 -27.35 12.33
CA ALA A 112 -11.78 -27.40 11.26
C ALA A 112 -10.34 -27.52 11.75
N ALA A 113 -10.00 -27.06 12.98
CA ALA A 113 -8.61 -27.02 13.42
C ALA A 113 -7.94 -28.41 13.45
N GLU A 114 -8.64 -29.44 13.93
CA GLU A 114 -8.08 -30.81 14.01
C GLU A 114 -7.84 -31.42 12.62
N PRO A 115 -8.83 -31.47 11.70
CA PRO A 115 -8.63 -31.99 10.33
C PRO A 115 -7.52 -31.25 9.58
N VAL A 116 -7.46 -29.92 9.70
CA VAL A 116 -6.44 -29.10 9.05
C VAL A 116 -5.06 -29.38 9.63
N ALA A 117 -4.91 -29.48 10.94
CA ALA A 117 -3.64 -29.82 11.58
C ALA A 117 -3.11 -31.19 11.12
N ARG A 118 -3.97 -32.21 11.05
CA ARG A 118 -3.60 -33.53 10.54
C ARG A 118 -3.16 -33.52 9.07
N LEU A 119 -3.81 -32.67 8.26
CA LEU A 119 -3.43 -32.49 6.85
C LEU A 119 -2.03 -31.86 6.72
N LEU A 120 -1.72 -30.88 7.55
CA LEU A 120 -0.46 -30.13 7.49
C LEU A 120 0.73 -30.93 8.07
N VAL A 121 0.51 -31.72 9.13
CA VAL A 121 1.57 -32.46 9.85
C VAL A 121 1.79 -33.86 9.30
N SER A 122 0.85 -34.40 8.49
CA SER A 122 0.92 -35.78 7.96
C SER A 122 1.12 -36.85 9.04
N GLY A 123 0.45 -36.75 10.20
CA GLY A 123 0.51 -37.76 11.27
C GLY A 123 -0.19 -37.34 12.54
N ASP A 124 -0.22 -38.25 13.51
CA ASP A 124 -0.73 -38.02 14.86
C ASP A 124 0.45 -37.95 15.85
N GLY A 125 0.55 -36.82 16.59
CA GLY A 125 1.63 -36.62 17.57
C GLY A 125 1.55 -35.27 18.27
N VAL A 126 2.58 -34.97 19.06
CA VAL A 126 2.69 -33.71 19.81
C VAL A 126 2.63 -32.50 18.87
N LEU A 127 3.31 -32.59 17.72
CA LEU A 127 3.34 -31.53 16.69
C LEU A 127 1.95 -31.24 16.13
N THR A 128 1.13 -32.28 15.90
CA THR A 128 -0.28 -32.11 15.46
C THR A 128 -1.12 -31.41 16.51
N GLY A 129 -0.91 -31.76 17.78
CA GLY A 129 -1.57 -31.10 18.92
C GLY A 129 -1.23 -29.60 18.97
N TYR A 130 0.05 -29.27 18.87
CA TYR A 130 0.50 -27.87 18.85
C TYR A 130 -0.05 -27.10 17.65
N THR A 131 0.02 -27.66 16.46
CA THR A 131 -0.50 -27.05 15.23
C THR A 131 -2.00 -26.80 15.33
N ARG A 132 -2.78 -27.79 15.81
CA ARG A 132 -4.22 -27.66 16.04
C ARG A 132 -4.55 -26.52 16.99
N ASP A 133 -3.87 -26.45 18.14
CA ASP A 133 -4.17 -25.49 19.19
C ASP A 133 -3.82 -24.07 18.77
N TYR A 134 -2.72 -23.91 18.02
CA TYR A 134 -2.33 -22.64 17.43
C TYR A 134 -3.34 -22.16 16.39
N ILE A 135 -3.69 -23.00 15.39
CA ILE A 135 -4.67 -22.70 14.35
C ILE A 135 -6.03 -22.34 14.93
N ARG A 136 -6.47 -23.07 15.96
CA ARG A 136 -7.76 -22.82 16.60
C ARG A 136 -7.88 -21.40 17.13
N VAL A 137 -6.87 -20.91 17.82
CA VAL A 137 -6.88 -19.56 18.40
C VAL A 137 -6.73 -18.50 17.30
N SER A 138 -5.87 -18.72 16.32
CA SER A 138 -5.71 -17.82 15.16
C SER A 138 -7.05 -17.65 14.40
N MET A 139 -7.76 -18.75 14.12
CA MET A 139 -9.08 -18.70 13.48
C MET A 139 -10.13 -18.02 14.35
N LEU A 140 -10.12 -18.21 15.68
CA LEU A 140 -11.02 -17.50 16.59
C LEU A 140 -10.77 -15.98 16.57
N GLY A 141 -9.52 -15.57 16.39
CA GLY A 141 -9.10 -14.18 16.27
C GLY A 141 -9.34 -13.53 14.89
N ALA A 142 -9.79 -14.29 13.90
CA ALA A 142 -9.93 -13.83 12.51
C ALA A 142 -10.71 -12.51 12.32
N PRO A 143 -11.82 -12.23 13.03
CA PRO A 143 -12.51 -10.94 12.91
C PRO A 143 -11.63 -9.78 13.33
N VAL A 144 -10.86 -9.94 14.41
CA VAL A 144 -9.99 -8.90 14.96
C VAL A 144 -8.82 -8.63 14.02
N ILE A 145 -8.13 -9.69 13.59
CA ILE A 145 -7.00 -9.61 12.67
C ILE A 145 -7.43 -9.00 11.33
N GLY A 146 -8.52 -9.51 10.74
CA GLY A 146 -9.03 -9.04 9.45
C GLY A 146 -9.42 -7.56 9.47
N ILE A 147 -10.18 -7.12 10.47
CA ILE A 147 -10.57 -5.70 10.61
C ILE A 147 -9.33 -4.83 10.86
N GLY A 148 -8.39 -5.29 11.67
CA GLY A 148 -7.16 -4.57 11.95
C GLY A 148 -6.35 -4.29 10.67
N LEU A 149 -6.09 -5.32 9.87
CA LEU A 149 -5.36 -5.21 8.61
C LEU A 149 -6.11 -4.36 7.56
N MET A 150 -7.43 -4.48 7.51
CA MET A 150 -8.25 -3.63 6.66
C MET A 150 -8.12 -2.15 7.04
N MET A 151 -8.32 -1.82 8.33
CA MET A 151 -8.30 -0.44 8.83
C MET A 151 -6.96 0.26 8.62
N VAL A 152 -5.85 -0.47 8.73
CA VAL A 152 -4.49 0.06 8.46
C VAL A 152 -4.41 0.72 7.07
N ASN A 153 -4.96 0.08 6.04
CA ASN A 153 -4.96 0.60 4.69
C ASN A 153 -5.91 1.81 4.53
N TYR A 154 -7.09 1.75 5.15
CA TYR A 154 -8.05 2.87 5.11
C TYR A 154 -7.53 4.12 5.82
N LEU A 155 -6.80 3.98 6.93
CA LEU A 155 -6.16 5.11 7.61
C LEU A 155 -5.14 5.84 6.72
N GLY A 156 -4.46 5.10 5.82
CA GLY A 156 -3.57 5.69 4.83
C GLY A 156 -4.28 6.68 3.90
N VAL A 157 -5.46 6.30 3.39
CA VAL A 157 -6.29 7.15 2.51
C VAL A 157 -6.94 8.30 3.29
N GLU A 158 -7.24 8.10 4.56
CA GLU A 158 -7.82 9.10 5.46
C GLU A 158 -6.81 10.15 5.99
N ASN A 159 -5.61 10.23 5.43
CA ASN A 159 -4.53 11.14 5.83
C ASN A 159 -3.93 10.86 7.22
N HIS A 160 -4.10 9.67 7.75
CA HIS A 160 -3.61 9.24 9.05
C HIS A 160 -2.61 8.07 8.98
N PRO A 161 -1.57 8.12 8.11
CA PRO A 161 -0.57 7.04 8.01
C PRO A 161 0.19 6.84 9.33
N GLU A 162 0.30 7.87 10.16
CA GLU A 162 0.88 7.79 11.50
C GLU A 162 0.05 6.92 12.44
N LEU A 163 -1.29 6.94 12.35
CA LEU A 163 -2.16 6.06 13.15
C LEU A 163 -2.08 4.62 12.65
N ALA A 164 -1.95 4.40 11.34
CA ALA A 164 -1.76 3.08 10.76
C ALA A 164 -0.48 2.42 11.26
N SER A 165 0.65 3.14 11.21
CA SER A 165 1.93 2.63 11.72
C SER A 165 1.92 2.46 13.23
N ALA A 166 1.32 3.41 13.98
CA ALA A 166 1.18 3.30 15.44
C ALA A 166 0.36 2.08 15.85
N TYR A 167 -0.71 1.76 15.10
CA TYR A 167 -1.50 0.55 15.33
C TYR A 167 -0.67 -0.73 15.21
N LEU A 168 0.08 -0.89 14.12
CA LEU A 168 0.90 -2.08 13.91
C LEU A 168 2.04 -2.20 14.93
N ILE A 169 2.69 -1.08 15.25
CA ILE A 169 3.74 -1.05 16.27
C ILE A 169 3.14 -1.43 17.63
N ALA A 170 2.01 -0.85 18.00
CA ALA A 170 1.34 -1.17 19.26
C ALA A 170 0.91 -2.64 19.31
N ALA A 171 0.33 -3.18 18.21
CA ALA A 171 -0.05 -4.58 18.13
C ALA A 171 1.14 -5.51 18.37
N ASN A 172 2.28 -5.24 17.70
CA ASN A 172 3.50 -6.05 17.89
C ASN A 172 4.14 -5.90 19.26
N VAL A 173 4.18 -4.69 19.83
CA VAL A 173 4.73 -4.48 21.18
C VAL A 173 3.86 -5.19 22.23
N ILE A 174 2.54 -5.08 22.12
CA ILE A 174 1.61 -5.75 23.03
C ILE A 174 1.73 -7.28 22.87
N ASN A 175 1.78 -7.77 21.63
CA ASN A 175 2.00 -9.19 21.35
C ASN A 175 3.28 -9.68 22.03
N LEU A 176 4.42 -9.01 21.80
CA LEU A 176 5.71 -9.36 22.40
C LEU A 176 5.65 -9.45 23.94
N VAL A 177 5.02 -8.47 24.59
CA VAL A 177 4.87 -8.45 26.04
C VAL A 177 3.98 -9.62 26.50
N LEU A 178 2.87 -9.87 25.81
CA LEU A 178 1.96 -10.95 26.13
C LEU A 178 2.56 -12.32 25.84
N ASP A 179 3.36 -12.48 24.79
CA ASP A 179 4.12 -13.70 24.50
C ASP A 179 5.01 -14.05 25.69
N TYR A 180 5.83 -13.10 26.14
CA TYR A 180 6.68 -13.33 27.29
C TYR A 180 5.88 -13.73 28.54
N ILE A 181 4.75 -13.07 28.82
CA ILE A 181 3.89 -13.36 29.95
C ILE A 181 3.24 -14.74 29.80
N PHE A 182 2.62 -15.03 28.67
CA PHE A 182 1.85 -16.26 28.47
C PHE A 182 2.75 -17.48 28.37
N LEU A 183 3.85 -17.39 27.66
CA LEU A 183 4.76 -18.50 27.46
C LEU A 183 5.60 -18.79 28.72
N ARG A 184 5.90 -17.77 29.54
CA ARG A 184 6.75 -17.93 30.73
C ARG A 184 5.99 -18.21 32.01
N TYR A 185 4.83 -17.56 32.21
CA TYR A 185 4.15 -17.53 33.50
C TYR A 185 2.78 -18.22 33.53
N THR A 186 2.29 -18.69 32.36
CA THR A 186 0.99 -19.38 32.30
C THR A 186 1.14 -20.78 31.68
N PRO A 187 0.20 -21.70 31.97
CA PRO A 187 0.20 -23.04 31.39
C PRO A 187 -0.35 -23.10 29.96
N LEU A 188 -0.49 -21.96 29.27
CA LEU A 188 -1.12 -21.87 27.92
C LEU A 188 -0.25 -22.50 26.83
N GLY A 189 1.08 -22.56 27.02
CA GLY A 189 1.98 -23.10 26.00
C GLY A 189 1.80 -22.37 24.66
N ILE A 190 1.77 -23.11 23.55
CA ILE A 190 1.66 -22.55 22.19
C ILE A 190 0.34 -21.78 21.94
N THR A 191 -0.72 -22.13 22.64
CA THR A 191 -1.99 -21.39 22.60
C THR A 191 -1.81 -19.96 23.07
N GLY A 192 -0.88 -19.73 24.02
CA GLY A 192 -0.50 -18.42 24.51
C GLY A 192 0.11 -17.55 23.40
N ALA A 193 0.96 -18.11 22.53
CA ALA A 193 1.57 -17.39 21.42
C ALA A 193 0.51 -16.90 20.38
N SER A 194 -0.40 -17.78 19.98
CA SER A 194 -1.48 -17.36 19.09
C SER A 194 -2.45 -16.36 19.75
N LEU A 195 -2.71 -16.52 21.06
CA LEU A 195 -3.59 -15.63 21.82
C LEU A 195 -2.97 -14.24 22.00
N SER A 196 -1.67 -14.14 22.24
CA SER A 196 -0.97 -12.85 22.36
C SER A 196 -1.04 -12.05 21.04
N THR A 197 -0.93 -12.71 19.90
CA THR A 197 -1.12 -12.07 18.59
C THR A 197 -2.53 -11.50 18.46
N VAL A 198 -3.56 -12.28 18.73
CA VAL A 198 -4.96 -11.83 18.67
C VAL A 198 -5.23 -10.68 19.64
N LEU A 199 -4.74 -10.77 20.87
CA LEU A 199 -4.89 -9.70 21.87
C LEU A 199 -4.07 -8.46 21.52
N GLY A 200 -2.89 -8.62 20.93
CA GLY A 200 -2.10 -7.51 20.41
C GLY A 200 -2.90 -6.68 19.42
N PHE A 201 -3.49 -7.32 18.41
CA PHE A 201 -4.38 -6.67 17.46
C PHE A 201 -5.62 -6.07 18.13
N LEU A 202 -6.24 -6.78 19.08
CA LEU A 202 -7.46 -6.31 19.76
C LEU A 202 -7.19 -5.05 20.59
N PHE A 203 -6.16 -5.04 21.43
CA PHE A 203 -5.85 -3.87 22.27
C PHE A 203 -5.38 -2.68 21.44
N ALA A 204 -4.61 -2.92 20.38
CA ALA A 204 -4.23 -1.87 19.44
C ALA A 204 -5.45 -1.22 18.75
N MET A 205 -6.60 -1.92 18.62
CA MET A 205 -7.84 -1.32 18.09
C MET A 205 -8.30 -0.08 18.85
N GLY A 206 -7.82 0.15 20.09
CA GLY A 206 -8.03 1.40 20.80
C GLY A 206 -7.60 2.64 19.98
N ILE A 207 -6.61 2.50 19.12
CA ILE A 207 -6.15 3.57 18.22
C ILE A 207 -7.23 3.94 17.20
N PHE A 208 -8.01 2.97 16.71
CA PHE A 208 -9.14 3.25 15.80
C PHE A 208 -10.27 4.02 16.48
N VAL A 209 -10.42 3.88 17.80
CA VAL A 209 -11.35 4.70 18.58
C VAL A 209 -10.96 6.18 18.54
N LEU A 210 -9.65 6.47 18.53
CA LEU A 210 -9.15 7.85 18.35
C LEU A 210 -9.50 8.39 16.97
N TYR A 211 -9.35 7.56 15.92
CA TYR A 211 -9.77 7.92 14.56
C TYR A 211 -11.29 8.18 14.49
N ILE A 212 -12.13 7.28 15.04
CA ILE A 212 -13.59 7.40 15.01
C ILE A 212 -14.08 8.68 15.74
N ARG A 213 -13.35 9.13 16.76
CA ARG A 213 -13.67 10.36 17.48
C ARG A 213 -13.18 11.64 16.78
N SER A 214 -12.38 11.51 15.72
CA SER A 214 -11.89 12.66 14.96
C SER A 214 -13.00 13.26 14.10
N ASP A 215 -13.25 14.57 14.22
CA ASP A 215 -14.19 15.29 13.36
C ASP A 215 -13.65 15.50 11.92
N LYS A 216 -12.37 15.18 11.68
CA LYS A 216 -11.68 15.42 10.40
C LYS A 216 -11.77 14.24 9.41
N ARG A 217 -12.47 13.18 9.77
CA ARG A 217 -12.63 11.99 8.92
C ARG A 217 -13.54 12.26 7.72
N ASN A 218 -13.21 11.63 6.59
CA ASN A 218 -14.08 11.61 5.42
C ASN A 218 -14.99 10.38 5.39
N LEU A 219 -14.55 9.25 5.99
CA LEU A 219 -15.28 7.99 5.99
C LEU A 219 -16.12 7.82 7.24
N HIS A 220 -17.36 7.43 7.04
CA HIS A 220 -18.31 7.16 8.11
C HIS A 220 -18.87 5.75 7.98
N LEU A 221 -19.04 5.07 9.12
CA LEU A 221 -19.80 3.82 9.13
C LEU A 221 -21.28 4.15 9.01
N ILE A 222 -21.89 3.67 7.94
CA ILE A 222 -23.31 3.86 7.65
C ILE A 222 -24.03 2.51 7.56
N LEU A 223 -25.30 2.50 7.95
CA LEU A 223 -26.14 1.31 7.83
C LEU A 223 -26.48 1.06 6.37
N LEU A 224 -26.10 -0.12 5.88
CA LEU A 224 -26.34 -0.54 4.52
C LEU A 224 -27.57 -1.45 4.44
N LYS A 225 -28.31 -1.34 3.36
CA LYS A 225 -29.33 -2.32 3.00
C LYS A 225 -28.65 -3.56 2.39
N PRO A 226 -29.22 -4.77 2.55
CA PRO A 226 -28.59 -6.00 2.02
C PRO A 226 -28.23 -5.95 0.54
N GLY A 227 -28.98 -5.23 -0.30
CA GLY A 227 -28.68 -5.06 -1.72
C GLY A 227 -27.50 -4.13 -2.03
N GLU A 228 -27.08 -3.27 -1.09
CA GLU A 228 -25.97 -2.33 -1.28
C GLU A 228 -24.60 -2.97 -1.03
N LEU A 229 -24.55 -4.18 -0.45
CA LEU A 229 -23.30 -4.92 -0.27
C LEU A 229 -22.60 -5.27 -1.61
N GLY A 230 -23.32 -5.24 -2.73
CA GLY A 230 -22.76 -5.45 -4.06
C GLY A 230 -21.63 -4.47 -4.45
N ILE A 231 -21.55 -3.31 -3.78
CA ILE A 231 -20.47 -2.33 -3.98
C ILE A 231 -19.08 -2.90 -3.61
N THR A 232 -19.01 -3.90 -2.72
CA THR A 232 -17.74 -4.58 -2.38
C THR A 232 -17.06 -5.22 -3.57
N LYS A 233 -17.78 -5.48 -4.66
CA LYS A 233 -17.21 -5.99 -5.92
C LYS A 233 -16.07 -5.08 -6.44
N GLU A 234 -16.20 -3.78 -6.28
CA GLU A 234 -15.14 -2.83 -6.69
C GLU A 234 -13.86 -3.05 -5.86
N ALA A 235 -13.99 -3.17 -4.54
CA ALA A 235 -12.87 -3.46 -3.66
C ALA A 235 -12.21 -4.82 -3.98
N ILE A 236 -13.02 -5.85 -4.25
CA ILE A 236 -12.50 -7.18 -4.60
C ILE A 236 -11.75 -7.12 -5.93
N ILE A 237 -12.31 -6.50 -6.98
CA ILE A 237 -11.66 -6.39 -8.28
C ILE A 237 -10.31 -5.65 -8.18
N THR A 238 -10.29 -4.56 -7.42
CA THR A 238 -9.06 -3.79 -7.20
C THR A 238 -8.06 -4.55 -6.33
N GLY A 239 -8.52 -5.41 -5.42
CA GLY A 239 -7.70 -6.27 -4.57
C GLY A 239 -7.25 -7.61 -5.22
N VAL A 240 -7.69 -7.92 -6.45
CA VAL A 240 -7.31 -9.17 -7.15
C VAL A 240 -5.79 -9.37 -7.25
N PRO A 241 -4.96 -8.36 -7.54
CA PRO A 241 -3.50 -8.55 -7.57
C PRO A 241 -2.96 -9.10 -6.25
N MET A 242 -3.50 -8.64 -5.11
CA MET A 242 -3.12 -9.14 -3.79
C MET A 242 -3.54 -10.59 -3.55
N LEU A 243 -4.74 -10.99 -4.01
CA LEU A 243 -5.19 -12.38 -3.94
C LEU A 243 -4.27 -13.30 -4.76
N ILE A 244 -3.93 -12.89 -5.98
CA ILE A 244 -3.00 -13.62 -6.84
C ILE A 244 -1.63 -13.72 -6.18
N PHE A 245 -1.12 -12.62 -5.61
CA PHE A 245 0.15 -12.60 -4.91
C PHE A 245 0.19 -13.63 -3.76
N MET A 246 -0.81 -13.62 -2.88
CA MET A 246 -0.84 -14.55 -1.74
C MET A 246 -0.95 -16.01 -2.17
N ALA A 247 -1.83 -16.32 -3.12
CA ALA A 247 -2.00 -17.68 -3.64
C ALA A 247 -0.74 -18.16 -4.38
N ALA A 248 -0.16 -17.32 -5.22
CA ALA A 248 1.04 -17.65 -5.98
C ALA A 248 2.27 -17.81 -5.07
N ASN A 249 2.42 -16.98 -4.03
CA ASN A 249 3.50 -17.15 -3.06
C ASN A 249 3.43 -18.47 -2.32
N PHE A 250 2.22 -18.92 -1.96
CA PHE A 250 2.05 -20.22 -1.32
C PHE A 250 2.52 -21.36 -2.22
N VAL A 251 2.07 -21.38 -3.49
CA VAL A 251 2.48 -22.38 -4.47
C VAL A 251 3.98 -22.29 -4.74
N LYS A 252 4.51 -21.07 -4.93
CA LYS A 252 5.93 -20.81 -5.14
C LYS A 252 6.80 -21.41 -4.03
N ALA A 253 6.43 -21.19 -2.77
CA ALA A 253 7.21 -21.68 -1.64
C ALA A 253 7.28 -23.21 -1.62
N LEU A 254 6.17 -23.90 -1.86
CA LEU A 254 6.13 -25.35 -1.92
C LEU A 254 6.97 -25.92 -3.08
N GLU A 255 6.75 -25.41 -4.28
CA GLU A 255 7.41 -25.92 -5.49
C GLU A 255 8.91 -25.58 -5.54
N LEU A 256 9.31 -24.36 -5.13
CA LEU A 256 10.71 -23.97 -5.06
C LEU A 256 11.50 -24.83 -4.09
N ASN A 257 10.98 -25.04 -2.89
CA ASN A 257 11.61 -25.91 -1.90
C ASN A 257 11.79 -27.33 -2.47
N THR A 258 10.76 -27.84 -3.15
CA THR A 258 10.81 -29.17 -3.78
C THR A 258 11.86 -29.24 -4.91
N ILE A 259 11.91 -28.23 -5.78
CA ILE A 259 12.89 -28.15 -6.88
C ILE A 259 14.32 -28.09 -6.33
N ILE A 260 14.58 -27.17 -5.39
CA ILE A 260 15.91 -26.95 -4.82
C ILE A 260 16.37 -28.19 -4.06
N MET A 261 15.51 -28.76 -3.22
CA MET A 261 15.86 -29.96 -2.45
C MET A 261 16.17 -31.16 -3.33
N ASN A 262 15.37 -31.39 -4.38
CA ASN A 262 15.60 -32.50 -5.31
C ASN A 262 16.82 -32.30 -6.19
N GLN A 263 17.20 -31.08 -6.53
CA GLN A 263 18.30 -30.78 -7.44
C GLN A 263 19.65 -30.59 -6.72
N LEU A 264 19.63 -29.99 -5.52
CA LEU A 264 20.83 -29.46 -4.84
C LEU A 264 20.94 -29.92 -3.38
N GLY A 265 19.90 -30.57 -2.83
CA GLY A 265 19.88 -31.04 -1.46
C GLY A 265 19.90 -29.93 -0.41
N GLU A 266 20.41 -30.24 0.78
CA GLU A 266 20.43 -29.33 1.94
C GLU A 266 21.32 -28.11 1.70
N GLU A 267 22.41 -28.24 0.98
CA GLU A 267 23.33 -27.14 0.68
C GLU A 267 22.66 -26.06 -0.19
N GLY A 268 21.94 -26.48 -1.24
CA GLY A 268 21.15 -25.57 -2.06
C GLY A 268 20.05 -24.86 -1.28
N MET A 269 19.39 -25.57 -0.37
CA MET A 269 18.38 -24.97 0.52
C MET A 269 18.99 -23.95 1.47
N ALA A 270 20.18 -24.20 2.01
CA ALA A 270 20.86 -23.23 2.88
C ALA A 270 21.19 -21.94 2.12
N VAL A 271 21.71 -22.03 0.89
CA VAL A 271 21.99 -20.85 0.05
C VAL A 271 20.71 -20.10 -0.31
N PHE A 272 19.66 -20.82 -0.71
CA PHE A 272 18.35 -20.20 -1.00
C PHE A 272 17.81 -19.43 0.20
N THR A 273 17.87 -20.03 1.39
CA THR A 273 17.38 -19.39 2.63
C THR A 273 18.10 -18.08 2.93
N VAL A 274 19.41 -18.00 2.73
CA VAL A 274 20.17 -16.76 2.90
C VAL A 274 19.71 -15.69 1.90
N CYS A 275 19.57 -16.05 0.62
CA CYS A 275 19.09 -15.13 -0.40
C CYS A 275 17.67 -14.62 -0.13
N ASP A 276 16.76 -15.50 0.29
CA ASP A 276 15.36 -15.17 0.58
C ASP A 276 15.24 -14.24 1.82
N ASN A 277 16.02 -14.50 2.86
CA ASN A 277 16.07 -13.60 4.03
C ASN A 277 16.62 -12.20 3.68
N VAL A 278 17.60 -12.12 2.79
CA VAL A 278 18.11 -10.81 2.31
C VAL A 278 17.03 -10.10 1.48
N LEU A 279 16.29 -10.83 0.64
CA LEU A 279 15.16 -10.25 -0.11
C LEU A 279 14.08 -9.73 0.84
N LEU A 280 13.76 -10.45 1.90
CA LEU A 280 12.82 -10.02 2.93
C LEU A 280 13.21 -8.67 3.54
N ILE A 281 14.50 -8.47 3.86
CA ILE A 281 15.00 -7.18 4.39
C ILE A 281 14.84 -6.07 3.34
N VAL A 282 15.15 -6.36 2.07
CA VAL A 282 14.93 -5.42 0.97
C VAL A 282 13.46 -5.03 0.86
N GLU A 283 12.57 -6.01 0.94
CA GLU A 283 11.12 -5.82 0.87
C GLU A 283 10.60 -4.97 2.04
N MET A 284 11.07 -5.23 3.27
CA MET A 284 10.72 -4.43 4.45
C MET A 284 11.02 -2.94 4.26
N LEU A 285 12.18 -2.62 3.73
CA LEU A 285 12.64 -1.24 3.59
C LEU A 285 12.02 -0.53 2.38
N THR A 286 12.01 -1.18 1.22
CA THR A 286 11.52 -0.58 -0.03
C THR A 286 10.00 -0.62 -0.13
N GLY A 287 9.37 -1.66 0.40
CA GLY A 287 7.91 -1.84 0.44
C GLY A 287 7.21 -0.71 1.19
N GLY A 288 7.81 -0.21 2.26
CA GLY A 288 7.29 0.94 2.99
C GLY A 288 7.24 2.24 2.16
N ILE A 289 8.17 2.44 1.23
CA ILE A 289 8.18 3.60 0.34
C ILE A 289 7.18 3.40 -0.81
N ILE A 290 7.20 2.24 -1.47
CA ILE A 290 6.31 1.93 -2.58
C ILE A 290 4.85 1.83 -2.12
N GLY A 291 4.61 1.34 -0.92
CA GLY A 291 3.28 1.26 -0.29
C GLY A 291 2.56 2.60 -0.08
N VAL A 292 3.28 3.72 -0.23
CA VAL A 292 2.65 5.05 -0.27
C VAL A 292 1.85 5.27 -1.56
N ILE A 293 2.24 4.60 -2.66
CA ILE A 293 1.62 4.82 -3.98
C ILE A 293 0.12 4.50 -3.96
N PRO A 294 -0.35 3.33 -3.52
CA PRO A 294 -1.78 3.01 -3.48
C PRO A 294 -2.61 4.04 -2.71
N ASN A 295 -2.13 4.48 -1.56
CA ASN A 295 -2.86 5.38 -0.69
C ASN A 295 -3.05 6.79 -1.29
N VAL A 296 -2.09 7.27 -2.07
CA VAL A 296 -2.08 8.64 -2.60
C VAL A 296 -2.50 8.69 -4.06
N ALA A 297 -2.04 7.73 -4.88
CA ALA A 297 -2.33 7.73 -6.31
C ALA A 297 -3.82 7.52 -6.60
N GLY A 298 -4.53 6.72 -5.80
CA GLY A 298 -5.98 6.55 -5.93
C GLY A 298 -6.73 7.88 -5.82
N ILE A 299 -6.39 8.70 -4.83
CA ILE A 299 -6.99 10.03 -4.66
C ILE A 299 -6.67 10.94 -5.86
N LEU A 300 -5.39 11.02 -6.23
CA LEU A 300 -4.96 11.86 -7.36
C LEU A 300 -5.58 11.39 -8.68
N PHE A 301 -5.77 10.08 -8.86
CA PHE A 301 -6.42 9.52 -10.03
C PHE A 301 -7.90 9.88 -10.08
N GLY A 302 -8.62 9.75 -8.96
CA GLY A 302 -10.01 10.17 -8.84
C GLY A 302 -10.20 11.67 -9.13
N GLU A 303 -9.23 12.50 -8.74
CA GLU A 303 -9.20 13.95 -9.01
C GLU A 303 -8.75 14.30 -10.44
N LYS A 304 -8.38 13.34 -11.27
CA LYS A 304 -7.76 13.54 -12.59
C LYS A 304 -6.47 14.39 -12.52
N ASP A 305 -5.73 14.31 -11.39
CA ASP A 305 -4.45 15.02 -11.21
C ASP A 305 -3.27 14.17 -11.70
N TYR A 306 -3.15 14.05 -12.97
CA TYR A 306 -2.14 13.22 -13.64
C TYR A 306 -0.71 13.74 -13.46
N VAL A 307 -0.56 15.05 -13.33
CA VAL A 307 0.73 15.67 -13.01
C VAL A 307 1.16 15.27 -11.60
N GLY A 308 0.23 15.33 -10.64
CA GLY A 308 0.47 14.88 -9.27
C GLY A 308 0.88 13.40 -9.18
N ILE A 309 0.22 12.52 -9.94
CA ILE A 309 0.59 11.09 -10.01
C ILE A 309 2.03 10.93 -10.54
N ARG A 310 2.42 11.63 -11.60
CA ARG A 310 3.80 11.57 -12.11
C ARG A 310 4.83 12.04 -11.08
N VAL A 311 4.51 13.10 -10.33
CA VAL A 311 5.37 13.63 -9.26
C VAL A 311 5.51 12.61 -8.14
N LEU A 312 4.40 12.02 -7.69
CA LEU A 312 4.38 10.94 -6.70
C LEU A 312 5.28 9.77 -7.13
N CYS A 313 5.04 9.22 -8.31
CA CYS A 313 5.78 8.06 -8.82
C CYS A 313 7.28 8.35 -8.96
N LYS A 314 7.65 9.49 -9.56
CA LYS A 314 9.07 9.89 -9.67
C LYS A 314 9.73 10.02 -8.32
N LYS A 315 9.02 10.57 -7.33
CA LYS A 315 9.55 10.75 -5.98
C LYS A 315 9.73 9.42 -5.25
N MET A 316 8.72 8.56 -5.28
CA MET A 316 8.79 7.23 -4.63
C MET A 316 9.88 6.37 -5.27
N LEU A 317 9.96 6.30 -6.60
CA LEU A 317 11.04 5.62 -7.30
C LEU A 317 12.41 6.17 -6.93
N LYS A 318 12.58 7.50 -6.91
CA LYS A 318 13.86 8.12 -6.55
C LYS A 318 14.33 7.68 -5.16
N TYR A 319 13.46 7.74 -4.15
CA TYR A 319 13.84 7.34 -2.79
C TYR A 319 14.06 5.84 -2.66
N SER A 320 13.25 5.03 -3.31
CA SER A 320 13.43 3.58 -3.33
C SER A 320 14.74 3.19 -4.00
N TYR A 321 15.12 3.79 -5.13
CA TYR A 321 16.41 3.50 -5.78
C TYR A 321 17.60 4.03 -4.99
N ILE A 322 17.50 5.18 -4.31
CA ILE A 322 18.58 5.65 -3.41
C ILE A 322 18.80 4.62 -2.30
N LEU A 323 17.72 4.18 -1.64
CA LEU A 323 17.79 3.18 -0.58
C LEU A 323 18.34 1.84 -1.12
N LEU A 324 17.88 1.44 -2.29
CA LEU A 324 18.35 0.23 -2.96
C LEU A 324 19.86 0.26 -3.25
N VAL A 325 20.39 1.38 -3.75
CA VAL A 325 21.84 1.51 -3.99
C VAL A 325 22.60 1.35 -2.67
N VAL A 326 22.11 1.94 -1.58
CA VAL A 326 22.72 1.76 -0.25
C VAL A 326 22.70 0.29 0.16
N ILE A 327 21.56 -0.37 0.05
CA ILE A 327 21.41 -1.79 0.39
C ILE A 327 22.32 -2.66 -0.49
N PHE A 328 22.34 -2.42 -1.81
CA PHE A 328 23.20 -3.14 -2.74
C PHE A 328 24.67 -3.01 -2.36
N VAL A 329 25.15 -1.80 -2.06
CA VAL A 329 26.52 -1.57 -1.62
C VAL A 329 26.81 -2.29 -0.30
N LEU A 330 25.89 -2.24 0.66
CA LEU A 330 26.02 -2.96 1.94
C LEU A 330 26.10 -4.48 1.74
N ILE A 331 25.24 -5.05 0.90
CA ILE A 331 25.30 -6.48 0.57
C ILE A 331 26.65 -6.81 -0.05
N MET A 332 27.14 -6.03 -1.01
CA MET A 332 28.42 -6.29 -1.69
C MET A 332 29.63 -6.17 -0.76
N LEU A 333 29.62 -5.23 0.19
CA LEU A 333 30.70 -5.02 1.15
C LEU A 333 30.72 -6.05 2.27
N PHE A 334 29.54 -6.44 2.77
CA PHE A 334 29.37 -7.30 3.95
C PHE A 334 28.85 -8.69 3.58
N THR A 335 29.07 -9.16 2.36
CA THR A 335 28.56 -10.46 1.92
C THR A 335 29.08 -11.61 2.79
N GLU A 336 30.39 -11.59 3.14
CA GLU A 336 31.01 -12.63 3.96
C GLU A 336 30.46 -12.62 5.39
N GLU A 337 30.33 -11.45 6.00
CA GLU A 337 29.76 -11.29 7.33
C GLU A 337 28.28 -11.72 7.38
N ILE A 338 27.51 -11.38 6.35
CA ILE A 338 26.11 -11.83 6.22
C ILE A 338 26.05 -13.35 6.16
N THR A 339 26.85 -13.99 5.33
CA THR A 339 26.82 -15.46 5.22
C THR A 339 27.28 -16.15 6.49
N VAL A 340 28.27 -15.60 7.19
CA VAL A 340 28.70 -16.11 8.52
C VAL A 340 27.56 -16.01 9.56
N MET A 341 26.79 -14.92 9.57
CA MET A 341 25.62 -14.77 10.47
C MET A 341 24.57 -15.85 10.24
N PHE A 342 24.44 -16.36 9.00
CA PHE A 342 23.53 -17.46 8.67
C PHE A 342 24.15 -18.85 8.83
N GLY A 343 25.31 -18.96 9.49
CA GLY A 343 25.90 -20.23 9.87
C GLY A 343 26.80 -20.88 8.82
N SER A 344 27.23 -20.12 7.79
CA SER A 344 28.26 -20.62 6.87
C SER A 344 29.60 -20.69 7.62
N GLY A 345 29.96 -21.86 8.11
CA GLY A 345 31.20 -22.11 8.86
C GLY A 345 32.50 -22.00 8.03
N GLY A 346 32.48 -21.34 6.87
CA GLY A 346 33.58 -21.33 5.90
C GLY A 346 33.58 -22.59 5.00
N GLY A 347 34.61 -22.78 4.23
CA GLY A 347 34.72 -23.89 3.28
C GLY A 347 34.03 -23.64 1.94
N GLU A 348 33.77 -24.70 1.18
CA GLU A 348 33.22 -24.64 -0.18
C GLU A 348 31.80 -24.07 -0.21
N LEU A 349 30.94 -24.49 0.72
CA LEU A 349 29.58 -23.98 0.87
C LEU A 349 29.56 -22.47 1.18
N GLY A 350 30.45 -21.99 2.06
CA GLY A 350 30.58 -20.58 2.35
C GLY A 350 30.94 -19.73 1.12
N SER A 351 31.83 -20.24 0.26
CA SER A 351 32.18 -19.54 -0.98
C SER A 351 31.01 -19.48 -1.97
N HIS A 352 30.22 -20.54 -2.10
CA HIS A 352 28.99 -20.55 -2.90
C HIS A 352 27.91 -19.60 -2.33
N MET A 353 27.72 -19.56 -1.01
CA MET A 353 26.80 -18.59 -0.38
C MET A 353 27.18 -17.15 -0.72
N VAL A 354 28.47 -16.81 -0.61
CA VAL A 354 28.98 -15.47 -0.96
C VAL A 354 28.74 -15.14 -2.43
N GLN A 355 29.05 -16.07 -3.34
CA GLN A 355 28.88 -15.87 -4.77
C GLN A 355 27.40 -15.77 -5.15
N ALA A 356 26.57 -16.68 -4.66
CA ALA A 356 25.13 -16.65 -4.88
C ALA A 356 24.50 -15.35 -4.37
N LEU A 357 24.87 -14.87 -3.18
CA LEU A 357 24.34 -13.62 -2.64
C LEU A 357 24.78 -12.40 -3.45
N ARG A 358 25.98 -12.37 -3.99
CA ARG A 358 26.44 -11.30 -4.90
C ARG A 358 25.65 -11.30 -6.22
N ILE A 359 25.39 -12.50 -6.81
CA ILE A 359 24.54 -12.61 -8.00
C ILE A 359 23.12 -12.19 -7.65
N PHE A 360 22.59 -12.67 -6.53
CA PHE A 360 21.24 -12.36 -6.07
C PHE A 360 21.00 -10.87 -5.85
N ALA A 361 22.01 -10.13 -5.39
CA ALA A 361 21.90 -8.67 -5.22
C ALA A 361 21.53 -7.95 -6.52
N LEU A 362 21.81 -8.52 -7.70
CA LEU A 362 21.42 -7.96 -9.00
C LEU A 362 19.90 -8.04 -9.23
N CYS A 363 19.16 -8.95 -8.55
CA CYS A 363 17.71 -9.03 -8.71
C CYS A 363 16.98 -7.87 -8.06
N VAL A 364 17.59 -7.18 -7.09
CA VAL A 364 16.94 -6.17 -6.26
C VAL A 364 16.41 -4.98 -7.07
N ALA A 365 17.13 -4.56 -8.11
CA ALA A 365 16.71 -3.45 -8.96
C ALA A 365 15.48 -3.78 -9.83
N PRO A 366 15.45 -4.87 -10.61
CA PRO A 366 14.27 -5.26 -11.37
C PRO A 366 13.09 -5.67 -10.46
N TYR A 367 13.35 -6.29 -9.29
CA TYR A 367 12.34 -6.57 -8.27
C TYR A 367 11.59 -5.29 -7.85
N LEU A 368 12.33 -4.25 -7.46
CA LEU A 368 11.75 -2.97 -7.09
C LEU A 368 10.92 -2.35 -8.22
N TRP A 369 11.39 -2.50 -9.47
CA TRP A 369 10.64 -2.05 -10.63
C TRP A 369 9.32 -2.80 -10.81
N ASN A 370 9.31 -4.12 -10.61
CA ASN A 370 8.10 -4.94 -10.67
C ASN A 370 7.10 -4.55 -9.58
N LYS A 371 7.56 -4.37 -8.33
CA LYS A 371 6.70 -3.89 -7.23
C LYS A 371 6.11 -2.50 -7.51
N PHE A 372 6.92 -1.61 -8.11
CA PHE A 372 6.43 -0.31 -8.54
C PHE A 372 5.34 -0.42 -9.63
N ILE A 373 5.55 -1.23 -10.66
CA ILE A 373 4.57 -1.46 -11.73
C ILE A 373 3.25 -1.96 -11.14
N ILE A 374 3.31 -2.97 -10.27
CA ILE A 374 2.12 -3.56 -9.65
C ILE A 374 1.36 -2.49 -8.86
N SER A 375 2.02 -1.80 -7.92
CA SER A 375 1.39 -0.78 -7.08
C SER A 375 0.83 0.40 -7.89
N TYR A 376 1.53 0.80 -8.94
CA TYR A 376 1.10 1.90 -9.81
C TYR A 376 -0.16 1.56 -10.60
N TYR A 377 -0.15 0.41 -11.32
CA TYR A 377 -1.30 0.02 -12.15
C TYR A 377 -2.52 -0.40 -11.34
N GLU A 378 -2.31 -0.96 -10.15
CA GLU A 378 -3.38 -1.21 -9.19
C GLU A 378 -4.07 0.11 -8.78
N SER A 379 -3.28 1.15 -8.48
CA SER A 379 -3.78 2.46 -8.01
C SER A 379 -4.58 3.24 -9.05
N ILE A 380 -4.35 3.00 -10.34
CA ILE A 380 -5.06 3.65 -11.45
C ILE A 380 -6.15 2.78 -12.09
N GLU A 381 -6.62 1.76 -11.37
CA GLU A 381 -7.66 0.81 -11.79
C GLU A 381 -7.29 -0.08 -13.00
N GLU A 382 -6.02 -0.12 -13.39
CA GLU A 382 -5.50 -1.02 -14.44
C GLU A 382 -5.07 -2.37 -13.86
N THR A 383 -5.97 -2.98 -13.06
CA THR A 383 -5.73 -4.21 -12.30
C THR A 383 -5.28 -5.39 -13.15
N ALA A 384 -5.63 -5.41 -14.44
CA ALA A 384 -5.18 -6.47 -15.36
C ALA A 384 -3.66 -6.47 -15.55
N ILE A 385 -3.01 -5.31 -15.62
CA ILE A 385 -1.54 -5.21 -15.75
C ILE A 385 -0.89 -5.61 -14.43
N ALA A 386 -1.41 -5.13 -13.30
CA ALA A 386 -0.94 -5.49 -11.98
C ALA A 386 -1.04 -7.00 -11.73
N SER A 387 -2.21 -7.60 -11.97
CA SER A 387 -2.44 -9.04 -11.82
C SER A 387 -1.55 -9.89 -12.74
N PHE A 388 -1.37 -9.46 -14.00
CA PHE A 388 -0.49 -10.15 -14.94
C PHE A 388 0.95 -10.16 -14.44
N ALA A 389 1.48 -9.01 -14.01
CA ALA A 389 2.84 -8.92 -13.48
C ALA A 389 3.02 -9.79 -12.23
N THR A 390 2.07 -9.71 -11.27
CA THR A 390 2.09 -10.50 -10.03
C THR A 390 2.05 -12.01 -10.31
N PHE A 391 1.17 -12.45 -11.20
CA PHE A 391 1.03 -13.86 -11.55
C PHE A 391 2.29 -14.38 -12.28
N LEU A 392 2.84 -13.58 -13.19
CA LEU A 392 4.04 -13.93 -13.95
C LEU A 392 5.24 -14.08 -13.01
N GLU A 393 5.47 -13.11 -12.11
CA GLU A 393 6.56 -13.11 -11.14
C GLU A 393 6.50 -14.31 -10.20
N ASN A 394 5.33 -14.56 -9.60
CA ASN A 394 5.23 -15.49 -8.48
C ASN A 394 4.79 -16.91 -8.86
N ALA A 395 4.21 -17.13 -10.05
CA ALA A 395 3.70 -18.43 -10.43
C ALA A 395 4.33 -19.00 -11.72
N VAL A 396 4.53 -18.16 -12.74
CA VAL A 396 4.86 -18.68 -14.08
C VAL A 396 6.35 -18.71 -14.34
N VAL A 397 7.09 -17.65 -13.98
CA VAL A 397 8.50 -17.49 -14.38
C VAL A 397 9.46 -18.04 -13.34
N VAL A 398 9.18 -17.84 -12.05
CA VAL A 398 10.14 -18.15 -10.98
C VAL A 398 10.56 -19.62 -10.96
N LEU A 399 9.62 -20.55 -11.12
CA LEU A 399 9.90 -21.99 -11.07
C LEU A 399 10.77 -22.46 -12.24
N PRO A 400 10.38 -22.21 -13.51
CA PRO A 400 11.20 -22.62 -14.64
C PRO A 400 12.52 -21.85 -14.73
N ALA A 401 12.55 -20.57 -14.37
CA ALA A 401 13.78 -19.79 -14.40
C ALA A 401 14.80 -20.30 -13.37
N THR A 402 14.34 -20.64 -12.15
CA THR A 402 15.21 -21.23 -11.13
C THR A 402 15.73 -22.61 -11.56
N LEU A 403 14.84 -23.46 -12.08
CA LEU A 403 15.25 -24.79 -12.58
C LEU A 403 16.28 -24.68 -13.74
N VAL A 404 16.02 -23.83 -14.72
CA VAL A 404 16.95 -23.56 -15.82
C VAL A 404 18.25 -22.97 -15.30
N GLY A 405 18.21 -22.03 -14.37
CA GLY A 405 19.38 -21.47 -13.71
C GLY A 405 20.25 -22.56 -13.08
N ILE A 406 19.68 -23.46 -12.29
CA ILE A 406 20.37 -24.59 -11.66
C ILE A 406 20.98 -25.49 -12.73
N LEU A 407 20.22 -25.87 -13.76
CA LEU A 407 20.70 -26.77 -14.81
C LEU A 407 21.85 -26.17 -15.65
N VAL A 408 21.77 -24.88 -15.97
CA VAL A 408 22.82 -24.16 -16.70
C VAL A 408 24.09 -24.06 -15.84
N TRP A 409 23.96 -23.69 -14.57
CA TRP A 409 25.12 -23.59 -13.67
C TRP A 409 25.76 -24.93 -13.39
N LYS A 410 24.99 -26.03 -13.31
CA LYS A 410 25.55 -27.41 -13.26
C LYS A 410 26.47 -27.74 -14.44
N GLN A 411 26.22 -27.13 -15.59
CA GLN A 411 27.13 -27.32 -16.76
C GLN A 411 28.39 -26.45 -16.66
N ILE A 412 28.38 -25.39 -15.88
CA ILE A 412 29.48 -24.44 -15.73
C ILE A 412 30.41 -24.85 -14.60
N ASP A 413 29.88 -25.14 -13.40
CA ASP A 413 30.65 -25.43 -12.19
C ASP A 413 30.52 -26.88 -11.68
N GLY A 414 29.61 -27.67 -12.27
CA GLY A 414 29.32 -29.05 -11.85
C GLY A 414 28.36 -29.14 -10.65
N ILE A 415 28.08 -28.06 -9.96
CA ILE A 415 27.31 -28.00 -8.69
C ILE A 415 25.92 -27.39 -8.89
N GLY A 416 25.84 -26.20 -9.49
CA GLY A 416 24.60 -25.55 -9.87
C GLY A 416 23.97 -24.67 -8.76
N ILE A 417 24.60 -24.50 -7.62
CA ILE A 417 24.04 -23.74 -6.46
C ILE A 417 23.82 -22.26 -6.82
N ASP A 418 24.81 -21.64 -7.48
CA ASP A 418 24.72 -20.22 -7.86
C ASP A 418 23.63 -19.95 -8.91
N GLY A 419 23.18 -21.02 -9.59
CA GLY A 419 22.06 -20.99 -10.52
C GLY A 419 20.72 -20.62 -9.88
N ILE A 420 20.54 -20.82 -8.57
CA ILE A 420 19.37 -20.36 -7.82
C ILE A 420 19.27 -18.85 -7.94
N ALA A 421 20.34 -18.15 -7.57
CA ALA A 421 20.40 -16.69 -7.61
C ALA A 421 20.20 -16.14 -9.04
N ALA A 422 20.83 -16.77 -10.03
CA ALA A 422 20.67 -16.40 -11.43
C ALA A 422 19.22 -16.59 -11.91
N GLY A 423 18.53 -17.65 -11.46
CA GLY A 423 17.13 -17.90 -11.75
C GLY A 423 16.21 -16.79 -11.21
N PHE A 424 16.47 -16.31 -9.99
CA PHE A 424 15.74 -15.15 -9.42
C PHE A 424 15.99 -13.87 -10.21
N VAL A 425 17.24 -13.56 -10.56
CA VAL A 425 17.57 -12.42 -11.43
C VAL A 425 16.84 -12.50 -12.77
N ALA A 426 16.85 -13.67 -13.41
CA ALA A 426 16.13 -13.90 -14.65
C ALA A 426 14.62 -13.72 -14.49
N THR A 427 14.03 -14.20 -13.39
CA THR A 427 12.60 -14.03 -13.08
C THR A 427 12.23 -12.57 -13.07
N GLU A 428 12.94 -11.76 -12.33
CA GLU A 428 12.63 -10.34 -12.18
C GLU A 428 12.77 -9.57 -13.50
N ILE A 429 13.82 -9.85 -14.27
CA ILE A 429 14.04 -9.22 -15.58
C ILE A 429 12.96 -9.65 -16.59
N ILE A 430 12.64 -10.94 -16.68
CA ILE A 430 11.62 -11.45 -17.61
C ILE A 430 10.27 -10.85 -17.26
N THR A 431 9.91 -10.81 -15.99
CA THR A 431 8.65 -10.21 -15.52
C THR A 431 8.59 -8.73 -15.87
N ALA A 432 9.64 -7.96 -15.61
CA ALA A 432 9.69 -6.54 -15.94
C ALA A 432 9.48 -6.28 -17.44
N VAL A 433 10.19 -7.03 -18.28
CA VAL A 433 10.09 -6.92 -19.74
C VAL A 433 8.69 -7.34 -20.21
N ALA A 434 8.18 -8.47 -19.74
CA ALA A 434 6.86 -8.98 -20.14
C ALA A 434 5.73 -8.03 -19.69
N ALA A 435 5.80 -7.48 -18.48
CA ALA A 435 4.84 -6.48 -18.01
C ALA A 435 4.85 -5.21 -18.87
N CYS A 436 6.05 -4.74 -19.27
CA CYS A 436 6.18 -3.61 -20.20
C CYS A 436 5.61 -3.90 -21.59
N ILE A 437 5.83 -5.11 -22.11
CA ILE A 437 5.28 -5.55 -23.40
C ILE A 437 3.75 -5.64 -23.31
N PHE A 438 3.21 -6.33 -22.29
CA PHE A 438 1.77 -6.47 -22.07
C PHE A 438 1.08 -5.12 -21.99
N ARG A 439 1.65 -4.20 -21.21
CA ARG A 439 1.21 -2.82 -21.14
C ARG A 439 1.18 -2.15 -22.53
N LYS A 440 2.26 -2.27 -23.31
CA LYS A 440 2.35 -1.64 -24.65
C LYS A 440 1.31 -2.22 -25.63
N ILE A 441 0.99 -3.50 -25.51
CA ILE A 441 -0.07 -4.15 -26.29
C ILE A 441 -1.43 -3.59 -25.93
N ARG A 442 -1.71 -3.41 -24.61
CA ARG A 442 -2.99 -2.93 -24.10
C ARG A 442 -3.21 -1.44 -24.38
N HIS A 443 -2.14 -0.63 -24.29
CA HIS A 443 -2.18 0.83 -24.41
C HIS A 443 -1.15 1.33 -25.42
N LYS A 444 -1.47 1.20 -26.71
CA LYS A 444 -0.52 1.40 -27.82
C LYS A 444 0.08 2.80 -27.91
N ASN A 445 -0.66 3.84 -27.55
CA ASN A 445 -0.31 5.25 -27.83
C ASN A 445 0.02 6.09 -26.60
N THR A 446 0.23 5.49 -25.43
CA THR A 446 0.44 6.23 -24.20
C THR A 446 1.89 6.16 -23.71
N SER A 447 2.34 7.21 -23.02
CA SER A 447 3.62 7.19 -22.31
C SER A 447 3.62 6.13 -21.21
N PHE A 448 4.78 5.76 -20.68
CA PHE A 448 4.89 4.73 -19.61
C PHE A 448 4.00 5.03 -18.39
N TYR A 449 3.94 6.29 -17.98
CA TYR A 449 2.97 6.73 -16.96
C TYR A 449 1.61 6.92 -17.61
N ILE A 450 0.93 5.82 -17.83
CA ILE A 450 -0.39 5.90 -18.39
C ILE A 450 -1.31 6.45 -17.35
N VAL A 451 -1.73 7.56 -17.68
CA VAL A 451 -3.07 7.98 -17.38
C VAL A 451 -3.83 7.70 -18.66
N PRO A 452 -4.98 7.03 -18.59
CA PRO A 452 -5.79 6.87 -19.78
C PRO A 452 -5.94 8.25 -20.44
N ASP A 453 -5.57 8.36 -21.71
CA ASP A 453 -5.81 9.55 -22.53
C ASP A 453 -7.31 9.72 -22.81
N LYS A 454 -8.11 9.69 -21.79
CA LYS A 454 -9.42 10.30 -21.80
C LYS A 454 -9.12 11.79 -21.74
N ASN A 455 -9.20 12.42 -22.91
CA ASN A 455 -8.90 13.83 -23.13
C ASN A 455 -9.13 14.65 -21.84
N PRO A 456 -8.10 15.06 -21.10
CA PRO A 456 -8.28 15.71 -19.81
C PRO A 456 -8.81 17.15 -19.95
N GLY A 457 -9.22 17.54 -21.15
CA GLY A 457 -9.51 18.94 -21.46
C GLY A 457 -8.22 19.76 -21.64
N ILE A 458 -8.38 21.02 -21.92
CA ILE A 458 -7.28 21.98 -21.99
C ILE A 458 -7.06 22.52 -20.59
N ASN A 459 -5.86 22.31 -20.03
CA ASN A 459 -5.56 22.62 -18.63
C ASN A 459 -4.58 23.79 -18.49
N LEU A 460 -4.90 24.72 -17.59
CA LEU A 460 -3.99 25.67 -16.99
C LEU A 460 -3.65 25.17 -15.57
N ASP A 461 -2.39 24.89 -15.26
CA ASP A 461 -1.95 24.39 -13.96
C ASP A 461 -0.75 25.19 -13.46
N PHE A 462 -0.92 25.94 -12.36
CA PHE A 462 0.10 26.81 -11.82
C PHE A 462 0.03 26.91 -10.30
N SER A 463 1.12 27.35 -9.67
CA SER A 463 1.20 27.59 -8.24
C SER A 463 1.51 29.04 -7.95
N ILE A 464 0.93 29.57 -6.90
CA ILE A 464 1.23 30.90 -6.36
C ILE A 464 1.67 30.81 -4.90
N LYS A 465 2.42 31.79 -4.43
CA LYS A 465 2.65 31.98 -3.00
C LYS A 465 1.37 32.53 -2.35
N SER A 466 1.16 32.18 -1.09
CA SER A 466 0.03 32.67 -0.31
C SER A 466 0.23 34.15 0.10
N THR A 467 0.32 35.05 -0.88
CA THR A 467 0.47 36.51 -0.72
C THR A 467 -0.55 37.27 -1.55
N MET A 468 -0.98 38.43 -1.06
CA MET A 468 -1.99 39.24 -1.76
C MET A 468 -1.51 39.74 -3.13
N GLU A 469 -0.20 39.98 -3.31
CA GLU A 469 0.38 40.36 -4.60
C GLU A 469 0.19 39.25 -5.66
N GLU A 470 0.45 38.01 -5.26
CA GLU A 470 0.29 36.85 -6.15
C GLU A 470 -1.19 36.59 -6.46
N ALA A 471 -2.09 36.77 -5.47
CA ALA A 471 -3.54 36.62 -5.67
C ALA A 471 -4.08 37.53 -6.76
N GLN A 472 -3.61 38.78 -6.86
CA GLN A 472 -4.01 39.73 -7.91
C GLN A 472 -3.63 39.26 -9.32
N THR A 473 -2.63 38.39 -9.46
CA THR A 473 -2.22 37.86 -10.76
C THR A 473 -3.13 36.73 -11.26
N VAL A 474 -3.86 36.07 -10.35
CA VAL A 474 -4.68 34.88 -10.67
C VAL A 474 -5.76 35.20 -11.68
N HIS A 475 -6.51 36.28 -11.46
CA HIS A 475 -7.56 36.72 -12.36
C HIS A 475 -7.06 36.90 -13.79
N LYS A 476 -5.98 37.66 -13.94
CA LYS A 476 -5.38 37.96 -15.25
C LYS A 476 -4.92 36.69 -15.96
N ARG A 477 -4.21 35.79 -15.27
CA ARG A 477 -3.73 34.51 -15.83
C ARG A 477 -4.87 33.63 -16.36
N ILE A 478 -5.97 33.55 -15.63
CA ILE A 478 -7.14 32.77 -16.02
C ILE A 478 -7.82 33.37 -17.25
N ILE A 479 -8.01 34.70 -17.27
CA ILE A 479 -8.62 35.39 -18.42
C ILE A 479 -7.78 35.22 -19.69
N GLU A 480 -6.46 35.45 -19.60
CA GLU A 480 -5.53 35.27 -20.73
C GLU A 480 -5.62 33.86 -21.29
N PHE A 481 -5.53 32.85 -20.43
CA PHE A 481 -5.65 31.45 -20.85
C PHE A 481 -7.00 31.14 -21.50
N CYS A 482 -8.11 31.56 -20.91
CA CYS A 482 -9.43 31.33 -21.47
C CYS A 482 -9.60 32.00 -22.84
N GLN A 483 -9.04 33.20 -23.03
CA GLN A 483 -9.07 33.93 -24.31
C GLN A 483 -8.26 33.21 -25.38
N GLU A 484 -7.04 32.75 -25.05
CA GLU A 484 -6.18 31.96 -25.95
C GLU A 484 -6.86 30.68 -26.44
N GLN A 485 -7.66 30.05 -25.57
CA GLN A 485 -8.36 28.79 -25.85
C GLN A 485 -9.77 28.98 -26.43
N GLY A 486 -10.21 30.24 -26.68
CA GLY A 486 -11.51 30.53 -27.28
C GLY A 486 -12.71 30.27 -26.37
N ALA A 487 -12.53 30.21 -25.05
CA ALA A 487 -13.61 30.03 -24.11
C ALA A 487 -14.54 31.24 -24.04
N SER A 488 -15.82 31.02 -23.70
CA SER A 488 -16.79 32.11 -23.59
C SER A 488 -16.37 33.13 -22.52
N LYS A 489 -16.52 34.42 -22.82
CA LYS A 489 -16.18 35.52 -21.89
C LYS A 489 -16.90 35.38 -20.54
N SER A 490 -18.12 34.87 -20.54
CA SER A 490 -18.88 34.66 -19.29
C SER A 490 -18.22 33.59 -18.41
N LYS A 491 -17.88 32.42 -18.97
CA LYS A 491 -17.20 31.34 -18.23
C LYS A 491 -15.81 31.78 -17.76
N ALA A 492 -15.07 32.50 -18.59
CA ALA A 492 -13.74 33.02 -18.25
C ALA A 492 -13.81 33.98 -17.03
N ASN A 493 -14.73 34.94 -17.05
CA ASN A 493 -14.91 35.91 -15.96
C ASN A 493 -15.36 35.21 -14.67
N LEU A 494 -16.31 34.27 -14.74
CA LEU A 494 -16.76 33.52 -13.56
C LEU A 494 -15.61 32.73 -12.93
N ALA A 495 -14.86 32.00 -13.74
CA ALA A 495 -13.72 31.23 -13.24
C ALA A 495 -12.63 32.13 -12.64
N ALA A 496 -12.33 33.26 -13.27
CA ALA A 496 -11.32 34.20 -12.79
C ALA A 496 -11.73 34.85 -11.46
N VAL A 497 -12.96 35.32 -11.34
CA VAL A 497 -13.49 35.91 -10.08
C VAL A 497 -13.51 34.86 -8.97
N CYS A 498 -14.01 33.64 -9.23
CA CYS A 498 -14.06 32.60 -8.21
C CYS A 498 -12.66 32.17 -7.78
N ALA A 499 -11.68 32.10 -8.68
CA ALA A 499 -10.31 31.75 -8.33
C ALA A 499 -9.65 32.85 -7.47
N GLU A 500 -9.86 34.11 -7.81
CA GLU A 500 -9.35 35.25 -7.04
C GLU A 500 -9.96 35.27 -5.64
N GLU A 501 -11.28 35.20 -5.52
CA GLU A 501 -12.00 35.21 -4.24
C GLU A 501 -11.58 34.07 -3.33
N MET A 502 -11.53 32.84 -3.86
CA MET A 502 -11.09 31.68 -3.07
C MET A 502 -9.62 31.80 -2.64
N THR A 503 -8.77 32.34 -3.52
CA THR A 503 -7.35 32.57 -3.21
C THR A 503 -7.19 33.61 -2.09
N VAL A 504 -7.92 34.71 -2.16
CA VAL A 504 -7.93 35.77 -1.13
C VAL A 504 -8.40 35.21 0.21
N ASN A 505 -9.46 34.40 0.21
CA ASN A 505 -9.97 33.76 1.43
C ASN A 505 -8.93 32.79 2.03
N ILE A 506 -8.25 31.99 1.23
CA ILE A 506 -7.17 31.11 1.71
C ILE A 506 -6.02 31.92 2.32
N ILE A 507 -5.63 33.05 1.75
CA ILE A 507 -4.56 33.91 2.26
C ILE A 507 -4.96 34.54 3.59
N ARG A 508 -6.21 35.01 3.72
CA ARG A 508 -6.71 35.66 4.93
C ARG A 508 -6.94 34.67 6.09
N PHE A 509 -7.52 33.52 5.81
CA PHE A 509 -8.03 32.59 6.82
C PHE A 509 -7.29 31.26 6.89
N GLY A 510 -6.43 30.93 5.92
CA GLY A 510 -5.69 29.67 5.84
C GLY A 510 -4.61 29.47 6.93
N GLY A 511 -4.33 30.48 7.72
CA GLY A 511 -3.37 30.42 8.83
C GLY A 511 -1.91 30.46 8.35
N LYS A 512 -0.98 30.44 9.32
CA LYS A 512 0.48 30.55 9.06
C LYS A 512 1.09 29.36 8.28
N THR A 513 0.34 28.27 8.14
CA THR A 513 0.81 27.05 7.43
C THR A 513 0.56 27.10 5.94
N SER A 514 -0.31 27.99 5.45
CA SER A 514 -0.58 28.16 4.02
C SER A 514 0.54 28.97 3.36
N ASN A 515 1.47 28.28 2.69
CA ASN A 515 2.61 28.91 2.02
C ASN A 515 2.46 28.95 0.49
N TRP A 516 1.70 28.00 -0.07
CA TRP A 516 1.49 27.84 -1.50
C TRP A 516 0.05 27.47 -1.77
N ILE A 517 -0.45 27.95 -2.91
CA ILE A 517 -1.78 27.62 -3.44
C ILE A 517 -1.58 27.08 -4.87
N ASP A 518 -2.07 25.86 -5.12
CA ASP A 518 -2.09 25.26 -6.44
C ASP A 518 -3.45 25.51 -7.08
N ILE A 519 -3.45 26.05 -8.30
CA ILE A 519 -4.65 26.39 -9.07
C ILE A 519 -4.61 25.62 -10.38
N ASN A 520 -5.66 24.87 -10.67
CA ASN A 520 -5.86 24.17 -11.93
C ASN A 520 -7.21 24.55 -12.52
N LEU A 521 -7.21 25.05 -13.75
CA LEU A 521 -8.41 25.31 -14.54
C LEU A 521 -8.42 24.33 -15.71
N CYS A 522 -9.47 23.52 -15.80
CA CYS A 522 -9.71 22.57 -16.88
C CYS A 522 -10.91 23.05 -17.72
N LEU A 523 -10.69 23.23 -19.03
CA LEU A 523 -11.75 23.50 -20.00
C LEU A 523 -12.11 22.19 -20.70
N GLU A 524 -13.29 21.67 -20.44
CA GLU A 524 -13.94 20.57 -21.16
C GLU A 524 -15.04 21.20 -22.04
N ASP A 525 -15.51 20.53 -23.11
CA ASP A 525 -16.41 21.12 -24.14
C ASP A 525 -17.55 21.98 -23.58
N ASP A 526 -18.26 21.50 -22.56
CA ASP A 526 -19.37 22.22 -21.92
C ASP A 526 -19.12 22.61 -20.46
N LEU A 527 -18.03 22.15 -19.85
CA LEU A 527 -17.74 22.31 -18.44
C LEU A 527 -16.41 23.01 -18.22
N CYS A 528 -16.43 24.08 -17.42
CA CYS A 528 -15.23 24.70 -16.90
C CYS A 528 -15.06 24.28 -15.43
N ARG A 529 -13.94 23.63 -15.08
CA ARG A 529 -13.65 23.15 -13.74
C ARG A 529 -12.43 23.84 -13.16
N LEU A 530 -12.62 24.51 -12.04
CA LEU A 530 -11.56 25.15 -11.27
C LEU A 530 -11.27 24.31 -10.03
N ARG A 531 -10.02 23.89 -9.84
CA ARG A 531 -9.54 23.20 -8.63
C ARG A 531 -8.52 24.08 -7.92
N ILE A 532 -8.72 24.29 -6.63
CA ILE A 532 -7.82 25.05 -5.78
C ILE A 532 -7.39 24.18 -4.60
N ARG A 533 -6.08 24.09 -4.36
CA ARG A 533 -5.49 23.35 -3.24
C ARG A 533 -4.61 24.24 -2.41
N ASP A 534 -4.70 24.07 -1.08
CA ASP A 534 -3.82 24.71 -0.11
C ASP A 534 -3.53 23.77 1.07
N ASN A 535 -2.53 24.10 1.87
CA ASN A 535 -2.16 23.37 3.08
C ASN A 535 -2.49 24.15 4.37
N GLY A 536 -3.44 25.06 4.31
CA GLY A 536 -3.91 25.84 5.46
C GLY A 536 -4.70 25.03 6.49
N VAL A 537 -5.31 25.72 7.42
CA VAL A 537 -6.19 25.12 8.41
C VAL A 537 -7.34 24.36 7.71
N ASN A 538 -7.86 23.34 8.39
CA ASN A 538 -9.01 22.60 7.86
C ASN A 538 -10.23 23.50 7.83
N PHE A 539 -10.63 23.92 6.64
CA PHE A 539 -11.76 24.82 6.45
C PHE A 539 -12.61 24.32 5.29
N ASN A 540 -13.84 23.91 5.58
CA ASN A 540 -14.81 23.50 4.57
C ASN A 540 -15.66 24.69 4.11
N PRO A 541 -15.43 25.25 2.93
CA PRO A 541 -16.20 26.39 2.45
C PRO A 541 -17.69 26.09 2.23
N LEU A 542 -18.07 24.80 2.10
CA LEU A 542 -19.48 24.41 1.93
C LEU A 542 -20.29 24.57 3.22
N GLU A 543 -19.66 24.29 4.37
CA GLU A 543 -20.29 24.37 5.70
C GLU A 543 -20.29 25.79 6.26
N TYR A 544 -19.57 26.71 5.62
CA TYR A 544 -19.52 28.09 6.05
C TYR A 544 -20.92 28.73 5.94
N GLN A 545 -21.44 29.15 7.07
CA GLN A 545 -22.69 29.96 7.19
C GLN A 545 -22.30 31.40 7.45
N TYR A 546 -22.92 32.30 6.71
CA TYR A 546 -22.73 33.73 6.83
C TYR A 546 -23.25 34.23 8.19
N ASP A 547 -22.37 34.86 8.96
CA ASP A 547 -22.79 35.70 10.09
C ASP A 547 -22.82 37.16 9.65
N SER A 548 -23.94 37.82 9.84
CA SER A 548 -24.21 39.18 9.32
C SER A 548 -23.25 40.28 9.83
N GLU A 549 -22.43 39.96 10.81
CA GLU A 549 -21.42 40.84 11.38
C GLU A 549 -20.05 40.77 10.71
N ASP A 550 -19.79 39.75 9.88
CA ASP A 550 -18.49 39.52 9.23
C ASP A 550 -18.49 40.03 7.77
N PHE A 551 -18.09 41.27 7.56
CA PHE A 551 -18.05 41.94 6.26
C PHE A 551 -17.03 41.30 5.26
N ASP A 552 -16.13 40.47 5.74
CA ASP A 552 -14.94 40.02 4.97
C ASP A 552 -15.13 38.73 4.16
N ILE A 553 -16.25 38.00 4.30
CA ILE A 553 -16.38 36.63 3.71
C ILE A 553 -17.50 36.54 2.65
N HIS A 554 -17.95 37.66 2.11
CA HIS A 554 -18.93 37.69 1.03
C HIS A 554 -18.48 36.92 -0.24
N GLY A 555 -17.16 36.74 -0.43
CA GLY A 555 -16.58 36.04 -1.59
C GLY A 555 -16.98 34.57 -1.70
N ILE A 556 -17.05 33.82 -0.57
CA ILE A 556 -17.45 32.39 -0.59
C ILE A 556 -18.91 32.24 -1.00
N GLU A 557 -19.80 33.12 -0.49
CA GLU A 557 -21.20 33.10 -0.88
C GLU A 557 -21.41 33.48 -2.35
N LEU A 558 -20.62 34.43 -2.86
CA LEU A 558 -20.63 34.77 -4.27
C LEU A 558 -20.25 33.53 -5.08
N VAL A 559 -19.15 32.86 -4.72
CA VAL A 559 -18.69 31.63 -5.41
C VAL A 559 -19.79 30.56 -5.41
N LYS A 560 -20.44 30.32 -4.26
CA LYS A 560 -21.56 29.36 -4.15
C LYS A 560 -22.72 29.70 -5.07
N LYS A 561 -23.07 31.00 -5.21
CA LYS A 561 -24.21 31.46 -6.03
C LYS A 561 -23.93 31.39 -7.54
N VAL A 562 -22.70 31.65 -7.96
CA VAL A 562 -22.35 31.73 -9.40
C VAL A 562 -21.85 30.40 -9.96
N SER A 563 -21.45 29.45 -9.11
CA SER A 563 -21.03 28.13 -9.52
C SER A 563 -22.21 27.19 -9.78
N LYS A 564 -22.04 26.28 -10.75
CA LYS A 564 -22.98 25.17 -11.00
C LYS A 564 -22.89 24.11 -9.91
N SER A 565 -21.68 23.82 -9.45
CA SER A 565 -21.41 22.98 -8.28
C SER A 565 -20.12 23.41 -7.61
N MET A 566 -20.05 23.20 -6.31
CA MET A 566 -18.86 23.38 -5.49
C MET A 566 -18.71 22.17 -4.57
N ASP A 567 -17.54 21.56 -4.59
CA ASP A 567 -17.20 20.37 -3.82
C ASP A 567 -15.93 20.62 -3.00
N TYR A 568 -15.86 20.04 -1.82
CA TYR A 568 -14.71 20.15 -0.94
C TYR A 568 -14.33 18.79 -0.35
N ILE A 569 -13.02 18.55 -0.28
CA ILE A 569 -12.44 17.44 0.49
C ILE A 569 -11.08 17.86 1.05
N ARG A 570 -10.77 17.39 2.26
CA ARG A 570 -9.40 17.39 2.76
C ARG A 570 -8.75 16.05 2.47
N ALA A 571 -7.82 16.04 1.53
CA ALA A 571 -7.12 14.84 1.08
C ALA A 571 -5.60 15.11 1.02
N ILE A 572 -4.79 14.11 1.37
CA ILE A 572 -3.32 14.23 1.42
C ILE A 572 -2.90 15.41 2.34
N ASP A 573 -3.66 15.64 3.41
CA ASP A 573 -3.51 16.76 4.35
C ASP A 573 -3.52 18.15 3.66
N MET A 574 -4.26 18.28 2.56
CA MET A 574 -4.50 19.52 1.82
C MET A 574 -6.01 19.79 1.72
N ASN A 575 -6.40 21.05 1.84
CA ASN A 575 -7.72 21.48 1.42
C ASN A 575 -7.81 21.43 -0.09
N ASN A 576 -8.89 20.94 -0.62
CA ASN A 576 -9.04 20.73 -2.05
C ASN A 576 -10.48 21.08 -2.43
N THR A 577 -10.66 22.23 -3.07
CA THR A 577 -11.96 22.75 -3.50
C THR A 577 -12.04 22.64 -5.02
N ILE A 578 -13.13 22.07 -5.52
CA ILE A 578 -13.46 22.02 -6.95
C ILE A 578 -14.74 22.82 -7.18
N ILE A 579 -14.69 23.71 -8.17
CA ILE A 579 -15.79 24.57 -8.58
C ILE A 579 -16.04 24.31 -10.05
N SER A 580 -17.30 24.05 -10.42
CA SER A 580 -17.70 23.83 -11.81
C SER A 580 -18.65 24.93 -12.27
N PHE A 581 -18.53 25.33 -13.54
CA PHE A 581 -19.30 26.42 -14.15
C PHE A 581 -20.05 25.94 -15.39
#